data_bc8868fac59bd2a1fff29621798d25a4
#
_entry.id   bc8868fac59bd2a1fff29621798d25a4
#
_cell.length_a   1.000
_cell.length_b   1.000
_cell.length_c   1.000
_cell.angle_alpha   90.00
_cell.angle_beta   90.00
_cell.angle_gamma   90.00
#
_symmetry.space_group_name_H-M   'P 1'
#
loop_
_entity.id
_entity.type
_entity.pdbx_description
1 polymer ?
#
loop_
_entity_poly.entity_id
_entity_poly.type
_entity_poly.pdbx_seq_one_letter_code
_entity_poly.pdbx_strand_id
1 'polypeptide(L)'
;MRIQTLAARGIFLAFAGIAPLTAQTQWRVTNTFHIGGEGGWDYVTVDPPNHRFFVTRSTHTQAIDEETGKVLADIPGQVRSHGVALAPKLGRGFITDGGGNGAILVFDLKTYQVLGKIATMPDSDGIIYDPGSNLVIAVSGDGGALMTFSPDIDPRSGKLDEPIKLGGAPEFLAVDGSGKAYINIEDKDTIAVVDLRTRKVVSRWPVAPGGHPVGMAIDAKAHRLFIGCRNPQKMIVMSTEDGKIEAGLPIGAGVDATQVLGHESFASNRDGSLTVVGEKAGNFEVEQTVKTADGARTMGLDPGTRKIFLPTAQMTTGANGRPTTKPGTFEVIVVGQP
;
A
#
# COMPACT_ATOMS: atom_id res chain seq x y z
N MET A 1 60.81 -67.62 -0.49
CA MET A 1 60.65 -66.40 -1.26
C MET A 1 59.28 -65.84 -0.93
N ARG A 2 59.22 -64.81 -0.02
CA ARG A 2 57.97 -64.19 0.46
C ARG A 2 57.83 -62.83 -0.24
N ILE A 3 56.77 -62.68 -1.01
CA ILE A 3 56.46 -61.45 -1.65
C ILE A 3 55.59 -60.59 -0.67
N GLN A 4 56.11 -59.44 -0.32
CA GLN A 4 55.33 -58.43 0.46
C GLN A 4 54.56 -57.52 -0.47
N THR A 5 53.27 -57.48 -0.31
CA THR A 5 52.35 -56.59 -1.03
C THR A 5 52.28 -55.24 -0.26
N LEU A 6 52.73 -54.14 -0.84
CA LEU A 6 52.50 -52.77 -0.34
C LEU A 6 51.08 -52.34 -0.67
N ALA A 7 50.32 -52.01 0.36
CA ALA A 7 49.02 -51.35 0.20
C ALA A 7 49.21 -49.82 0.19
N ALA A 8 48.91 -49.17 -0.91
CA ALA A 8 48.90 -47.73 -1.04
C ALA A 8 47.58 -47.18 -0.43
N ARG A 9 47.70 -46.39 0.64
CA ARG A 9 46.58 -45.62 1.21
C ARG A 9 46.39 -44.31 0.43
N GLY A 10 45.35 -44.22 -0.36
CA GLY A 10 44.93 -42.97 -0.99
C GLY A 10 44.27 -42.04 0.02
N ILE A 11 44.81 -40.83 0.22
CA ILE A 11 44.21 -39.76 1.02
C ILE A 11 43.20 -39.02 0.11
N PHE A 12 41.92 -39.17 0.37
CA PHE A 12 40.86 -38.34 -0.23
C PHE A 12 40.83 -37.01 0.53
N LEU A 13 41.31 -35.94 -0.08
CA LEU A 13 41.05 -34.55 0.36
C LEU A 13 39.66 -34.17 -0.09
N ALA A 14 38.72 -34.09 0.85
CA ALA A 14 37.42 -33.51 0.63
C ALA A 14 37.56 -31.98 0.57
N PHE A 15 37.44 -31.39 -0.62
CA PHE A 15 37.25 -29.95 -0.78
C PHE A 15 35.83 -29.61 -0.34
N ALA A 16 35.68 -29.08 0.87
CA ALA A 16 34.46 -28.40 1.27
C ALA A 16 34.38 -27.09 0.48
N GLY A 17 33.57 -27.07 -0.57
CA GLY A 17 33.23 -25.86 -1.33
C GLY A 17 32.48 -24.90 -0.42
N ILE A 18 33.13 -23.80 -0.02
CA ILE A 18 32.46 -22.65 0.62
C ILE A 18 31.65 -21.98 -0.49
N ALA A 19 30.35 -22.27 -0.52
CA ALA A 19 29.42 -21.48 -1.34
C ALA A 19 29.51 -20.02 -0.86
N PRO A 20 29.68 -19.03 -1.77
CA PRO A 20 29.64 -17.64 -1.36
C PRO A 20 28.26 -17.37 -0.74
N LEU A 21 28.22 -16.97 0.53
CA LEU A 21 27.04 -16.32 1.10
C LEU A 21 26.85 -15.02 0.31
N THR A 22 25.92 -15.02 -0.63
CA THR A 22 25.45 -13.76 -1.22
C THR A 22 24.81 -12.98 -0.09
N ALA A 23 25.48 -11.95 0.39
CA ALA A 23 24.92 -11.02 1.35
C ALA A 23 23.63 -10.47 0.70
N GLN A 24 22.48 -10.80 1.29
CA GLN A 24 21.20 -10.25 0.87
C GLN A 24 21.30 -8.74 1.06
N THR A 25 21.08 -7.96 -0.01
CA THR A 25 21.12 -6.50 0.05
C THR A 25 20.03 -6.03 0.99
N GLN A 26 20.43 -5.39 2.10
CA GLN A 26 19.50 -4.94 3.11
C GLN A 26 18.77 -3.65 2.69
N TRP A 27 17.50 -3.57 2.99
CA TRP A 27 16.72 -2.34 2.91
C TRP A 27 17.21 -1.33 3.94
N ARG A 28 17.36 -0.07 3.54
CA ARG A 28 17.77 1.01 4.44
C ARG A 28 17.22 2.35 3.97
N VAL A 29 17.16 3.31 4.87
CA VAL A 29 16.92 4.71 4.50
C VAL A 29 18.08 5.17 3.61
N THR A 30 17.78 5.56 2.39
CA THR A 30 18.76 6.02 1.39
C THR A 30 18.70 7.52 1.18
N ASN A 31 17.54 8.15 1.44
CA ASN A 31 17.34 9.58 1.32
C ASN A 31 16.17 10.05 2.19
N THR A 32 16.04 11.37 2.36
CA THR A 32 14.89 12.04 2.96
C THR A 32 14.63 13.33 2.18
N PHE A 33 13.42 13.44 1.62
CA PHE A 33 12.98 14.63 0.92
C PHE A 33 12.28 15.58 1.89
N HIS A 34 12.89 16.70 2.21
CA HIS A 34 12.30 17.74 3.06
C HIS A 34 11.41 18.65 2.22
N ILE A 35 10.10 18.45 2.27
CA ILE A 35 9.12 19.11 1.42
C ILE A 35 8.50 20.31 2.11
N GLY A 36 8.19 20.17 3.40
CA GLY A 36 7.57 21.24 4.19
C GLY A 36 6.08 21.44 3.88
N GLY A 37 5.61 22.69 4.01
CA GLY A 37 4.20 23.04 3.81
C GLY A 37 3.31 22.69 5.00
N GLU A 38 1.99 22.71 4.78
CA GLU A 38 0.95 22.48 5.78
C GLU A 38 0.11 21.23 5.45
N GLY A 39 -0.71 20.80 6.40
CA GLY A 39 -1.60 19.65 6.26
C GLY A 39 -0.99 18.33 6.75
N GLY A 40 -1.86 17.37 7.00
CA GLY A 40 -1.49 15.99 7.29
C GLY A 40 -1.00 15.25 6.05
N TRP A 41 -0.99 13.95 6.14
CA TRP A 41 -0.74 13.08 4.97
C TRP A 41 -1.56 11.81 5.10
N ASP A 42 -1.76 11.14 3.95
CA ASP A 42 -2.37 9.83 3.91
C ASP A 42 -1.70 8.97 2.81
N TYR A 43 -2.45 8.30 1.95
CA TYR A 43 -1.90 7.34 1.01
C TYR A 43 -0.94 7.95 -0.01
N VAL A 44 -0.01 7.09 -0.47
CA VAL A 44 0.97 7.40 -1.50
C VAL A 44 0.69 6.51 -2.71
N THR A 45 0.57 7.12 -3.88
CA THR A 45 0.40 6.40 -5.15
C THR A 45 1.58 6.72 -6.07
N VAL A 46 2.33 5.69 -6.44
CA VAL A 46 3.49 5.85 -7.34
C VAL A 46 3.05 5.74 -8.79
N ASP A 47 3.66 6.56 -9.66
CA ASP A 47 3.51 6.56 -11.11
C ASP A 47 4.88 6.28 -11.76
N PRO A 48 5.33 5.00 -11.75
CA PRO A 48 6.68 4.62 -12.17
C PRO A 48 7.05 5.05 -13.58
N PRO A 49 6.14 4.94 -14.60
CA PRO A 49 6.47 5.38 -15.96
C PRO A 49 6.79 6.87 -16.10
N ASN A 50 6.36 7.69 -15.16
CA ASN A 50 6.60 9.14 -15.15
C ASN A 50 7.53 9.59 -14.02
N HIS A 51 8.19 8.66 -13.33
CA HIS A 51 9.16 8.92 -12.25
C HIS A 51 8.64 9.90 -11.20
N ARG A 52 7.40 9.70 -10.74
CA ARG A 52 6.75 10.55 -9.74
C ARG A 52 5.85 9.75 -8.83
N PHE A 53 5.52 10.33 -7.70
CA PHE A 53 4.48 9.82 -6.82
C PHE A 53 3.54 10.95 -6.38
N PHE A 54 2.34 10.56 -5.97
CA PHE A 54 1.33 11.44 -5.42
C PHE A 54 1.18 11.15 -3.94
N VAL A 55 1.11 12.19 -3.12
CA VAL A 55 0.80 12.08 -1.69
C VAL A 55 -0.31 13.07 -1.34
N THR A 56 -1.35 12.58 -0.68
CA THR A 56 -2.46 13.42 -0.23
C THR A 56 -2.07 14.17 1.04
N ARG A 57 -2.45 15.46 1.11
CA ARG A 57 -2.05 16.42 2.13
C ARG A 57 -3.26 17.12 2.77
N SER A 58 -4.30 16.36 3.13
CA SER A 58 -5.57 16.86 3.66
C SER A 58 -6.32 17.75 2.67
N THR A 59 -5.90 19.00 2.46
CA THR A 59 -6.62 20.00 1.63
C THR A 59 -6.17 20.03 0.17
N HIS A 60 -5.08 19.34 -0.15
CA HIS A 60 -4.48 19.27 -1.48
C HIS A 60 -3.76 17.94 -1.66
N THR A 61 -3.31 17.66 -2.87
CA THR A 61 -2.50 16.49 -3.20
C THR A 61 -1.25 16.95 -3.92
N GLN A 62 -0.09 16.49 -3.50
CA GLN A 62 1.19 16.84 -4.13
C GLN A 62 1.63 15.75 -5.10
N ALA A 63 1.99 16.15 -6.32
CA ALA A 63 2.79 15.36 -7.24
C ALA A 63 4.26 15.66 -7.00
N ILE A 64 5.07 14.64 -6.76
CA ILE A 64 6.47 14.78 -6.33
C ILE A 64 7.35 13.93 -7.24
N ASP A 65 8.45 14.51 -7.70
CA ASP A 65 9.49 13.81 -8.45
C ASP A 65 10.20 12.78 -7.55
N GLU A 66 10.26 11.53 -7.98
CA GLU A 66 10.75 10.43 -7.16
C GLU A 66 12.27 10.37 -6.97
N GLU A 67 13.00 11.15 -7.76
CA GLU A 67 14.46 11.19 -7.70
C GLU A 67 14.97 12.33 -6.82
N THR A 68 14.34 13.49 -6.98
CA THR A 68 14.79 14.74 -6.36
C THR A 68 13.95 15.18 -5.16
N GLY A 69 12.74 14.66 -5.00
CA GLY A 69 11.77 15.12 -4.01
C GLY A 69 11.15 16.48 -4.34
N LYS A 70 11.39 17.02 -5.56
CA LYS A 70 10.80 18.27 -5.98
C LYS A 70 9.30 18.15 -6.14
N VAL A 71 8.55 19.08 -5.55
CA VAL A 71 7.12 19.21 -5.81
C VAL A 71 6.90 19.68 -7.24
N LEU A 72 6.28 18.85 -8.06
CA LEU A 72 5.94 19.13 -9.46
C LEU A 72 4.65 19.92 -9.57
N ALA A 73 3.69 19.64 -8.68
CA ALA A 73 2.42 20.34 -8.61
C ALA A 73 1.74 20.14 -7.25
N ASP A 74 0.92 21.15 -6.87
CA ASP A 74 -0.10 21.04 -5.83
C ASP A 74 -1.46 21.03 -6.50
N ILE A 75 -2.25 19.99 -6.27
CA ILE A 75 -3.60 19.80 -6.81
C ILE A 75 -4.58 20.22 -5.70
N PRO A 76 -5.23 21.37 -5.78
CA PRO A 76 -6.09 21.91 -4.72
C PRO A 76 -7.52 21.36 -4.76
N GLY A 77 -8.35 21.77 -3.79
CA GLY A 77 -9.80 21.62 -3.83
C GLY A 77 -10.35 20.45 -3.04
N GLN A 78 -9.53 19.81 -2.19
CA GLN A 78 -9.97 18.82 -1.23
C GLN A 78 -10.24 19.47 0.14
N VAL A 79 -10.95 18.77 1.01
CA VAL A 79 -11.18 19.13 2.42
C VAL A 79 -10.49 18.11 3.33
N ARG A 80 -10.56 16.83 2.96
CA ARG A 80 -9.94 15.70 3.65
C ARG A 80 -9.57 14.63 2.64
N SER A 81 -8.46 14.85 1.94
CA SER A 81 -7.99 13.91 0.89
C SER A 81 -7.39 12.65 1.50
N HIS A 82 -7.61 11.50 0.87
CA HIS A 82 -7.11 10.20 1.30
C HIS A 82 -6.27 9.49 0.24
N GLY A 83 -6.88 8.99 -0.85
CA GLY A 83 -6.23 8.17 -1.86
C GLY A 83 -6.16 8.81 -3.23
N VAL A 84 -5.27 8.28 -4.08
CA VAL A 84 -5.14 8.66 -5.50
C VAL A 84 -5.18 7.41 -6.36
N ALA A 85 -6.02 7.39 -7.38
CA ALA A 85 -6.00 6.36 -8.43
C ALA A 85 -5.62 6.98 -9.77
N LEU A 86 -4.85 6.24 -10.59
CA LEU A 86 -4.36 6.71 -11.88
C LEU A 86 -4.91 5.85 -13.00
N ALA A 87 -5.56 6.48 -14.00
CA ALA A 87 -5.97 5.85 -15.26
C ALA A 87 -5.15 6.42 -16.42
N PRO A 88 -3.88 5.98 -16.59
CA PRO A 88 -2.92 6.64 -17.48
C PRO A 88 -3.31 6.61 -18.94
N LYS A 89 -4.03 5.57 -19.41
CA LYS A 89 -4.52 5.49 -20.79
C LYS A 89 -5.51 6.61 -21.15
N LEU A 90 -6.20 7.16 -20.14
CA LEU A 90 -7.13 8.28 -20.30
C LEU A 90 -6.52 9.63 -19.90
N GLY A 91 -5.27 9.62 -19.40
CA GLY A 91 -4.63 10.81 -18.87
C GLY A 91 -5.30 11.38 -17.62
N ARG A 92 -6.02 10.57 -16.84
CA ARG A 92 -6.80 11.00 -15.69
C ARG A 92 -6.30 10.43 -14.37
N GLY A 93 -6.33 11.27 -13.34
CA GLY A 93 -6.17 10.86 -11.95
C GLY A 93 -7.45 11.19 -11.16
N PHE A 94 -7.66 10.46 -10.07
CA PHE A 94 -8.82 10.53 -9.19
C PHE A 94 -8.34 10.62 -7.75
N ILE A 95 -8.86 11.59 -6.99
CA ILE A 95 -8.50 11.80 -5.58
C ILE A 95 -9.75 11.67 -4.73
N THR A 96 -9.76 10.78 -3.76
CA THR A 96 -10.84 10.72 -2.77
C THR A 96 -10.73 11.88 -1.78
N ASP A 97 -11.89 12.47 -1.47
CA ASP A 97 -12.06 13.53 -0.49
C ASP A 97 -13.17 13.12 0.47
N GLY A 98 -12.79 12.65 1.66
CA GLY A 98 -13.71 12.19 2.70
C GLY A 98 -14.38 13.33 3.47
N GLY A 99 -14.08 14.59 3.15
CA GLY A 99 -14.67 15.75 3.80
C GLY A 99 -16.15 15.98 3.40
N GLY A 100 -16.94 16.51 4.33
CA GLY A 100 -18.36 16.82 4.09
C GLY A 100 -19.16 15.56 3.73
N ASN A 101 -19.86 15.59 2.60
CA ASN A 101 -20.67 14.46 2.10
C ASN A 101 -19.87 13.47 1.25
N GLY A 102 -18.55 13.66 1.14
CA GLY A 102 -17.69 12.85 0.29
C GLY A 102 -17.64 13.29 -1.18
N ALA A 103 -16.48 13.17 -1.79
CA ALA A 103 -16.32 13.44 -3.22
C ALA A 103 -15.10 12.69 -3.80
N ILE A 104 -15.04 12.67 -5.14
CA ILE A 104 -13.83 12.31 -5.89
C ILE A 104 -13.50 13.49 -6.82
N LEU A 105 -12.29 14.04 -6.70
CA LEU A 105 -11.76 14.98 -7.67
C LEU A 105 -11.19 14.22 -8.86
N VAL A 106 -11.48 14.70 -10.05
CA VAL A 106 -10.87 14.21 -11.30
C VAL A 106 -9.87 15.25 -11.77
N PHE A 107 -8.64 14.85 -12.08
CA PHE A 107 -7.61 15.76 -12.57
C PHE A 107 -6.89 15.20 -13.80
N ASP A 108 -6.30 16.08 -14.57
CA ASP A 108 -5.48 15.74 -15.74
C ASP A 108 -4.06 15.36 -15.30
N LEU A 109 -3.57 14.18 -15.67
CA LEU A 109 -2.27 13.66 -15.26
C LEU A 109 -1.08 14.41 -15.86
N LYS A 110 -1.27 15.14 -16.93
CA LYS A 110 -0.20 15.90 -17.60
C LYS A 110 -0.08 17.32 -17.06
N THR A 111 -1.23 17.98 -16.87
CA THR A 111 -1.28 19.41 -16.47
C THR A 111 -1.57 19.59 -14.99
N TYR A 112 -2.00 18.51 -14.28
CA TYR A 112 -2.43 18.50 -12.88
C TYR A 112 -3.69 19.37 -12.61
N GLN A 113 -4.34 19.87 -13.66
CA GLN A 113 -5.54 20.68 -13.50
C GLN A 113 -6.73 19.84 -13.05
N VAL A 114 -7.49 20.35 -12.09
CA VAL A 114 -8.76 19.77 -11.67
C VAL A 114 -9.78 19.92 -12.79
N LEU A 115 -10.31 18.81 -13.28
CA LEU A 115 -11.33 18.75 -14.34
C LEU A 115 -12.74 18.86 -13.79
N GLY A 116 -12.96 18.39 -12.56
CA GLY A 116 -14.22 18.46 -11.86
C GLY A 116 -14.23 17.66 -10.57
N LYS A 117 -15.39 17.61 -9.93
CA LYS A 117 -15.61 16.94 -8.65
C LYS A 117 -16.94 16.19 -8.70
N ILE A 118 -16.89 14.90 -8.43
CA ILE A 118 -18.03 13.99 -8.44
C ILE A 118 -18.47 13.75 -7.01
N ALA A 119 -19.76 13.89 -6.71
CA ALA A 119 -20.31 13.57 -5.39
C ALA A 119 -20.26 12.06 -5.15
N THR A 120 -19.91 11.68 -3.93
CA THR A 120 -19.80 10.29 -3.48
C THR A 120 -20.59 10.07 -2.18
N MET A 121 -20.30 8.98 -1.48
CA MET A 121 -20.73 8.78 -0.09
C MET A 121 -19.75 9.46 0.89
N PRO A 122 -20.21 9.78 2.11
CA PRO A 122 -19.33 10.35 3.15
C PRO A 122 -18.11 9.48 3.42
N ASP A 123 -17.04 10.10 3.88
CA ASP A 123 -15.80 9.40 4.22
C ASP A 123 -15.27 8.53 3.08
N SER A 124 -15.16 9.14 1.88
CA SER A 124 -14.52 8.51 0.72
C SER A 124 -13.04 8.39 0.98
N ASP A 125 -12.53 7.14 1.01
CA ASP A 125 -11.19 6.80 1.49
C ASP A 125 -10.36 6.07 0.43
N GLY A 126 -9.98 4.81 0.65
CA GLY A 126 -9.17 4.04 -0.28
C GLY A 126 -9.74 4.02 -1.71
N ILE A 127 -8.88 4.19 -2.69
CA ILE A 127 -9.25 4.22 -4.11
C ILE A 127 -8.20 3.54 -4.98
N ILE A 128 -8.65 2.80 -5.98
CA ILE A 128 -7.79 2.12 -6.96
C ILE A 128 -8.42 2.17 -8.34
N TYR A 129 -7.62 2.18 -9.40
CA TYR A 129 -8.05 1.90 -10.77
C TYR A 129 -7.68 0.47 -11.12
N ASP A 130 -8.67 -0.32 -11.53
CA ASP A 130 -8.47 -1.67 -12.04
C ASP A 130 -8.52 -1.68 -13.57
N PRO A 131 -7.38 -1.84 -14.27
CA PRO A 131 -7.38 -1.92 -15.73
C PRO A 131 -8.04 -3.19 -16.26
N GLY A 132 -8.19 -4.24 -15.44
CA GLY A 132 -8.83 -5.50 -15.84
C GLY A 132 -10.34 -5.36 -16.01
N SER A 133 -11.02 -4.72 -15.08
CA SER A 133 -12.45 -4.40 -15.16
C SER A 133 -12.72 -3.05 -15.83
N ASN A 134 -11.69 -2.23 -16.02
CA ASN A 134 -11.79 -0.82 -16.45
C ASN A 134 -12.67 0.02 -15.51
N LEU A 135 -12.54 -0.17 -14.20
CA LEU A 135 -13.28 0.56 -13.18
C LEU A 135 -12.33 1.33 -12.26
N VAL A 136 -12.76 2.51 -11.84
CA VAL A 136 -12.27 3.15 -10.62
C VAL A 136 -13.14 2.67 -9.47
N ILE A 137 -12.49 2.23 -8.41
CA ILE A 137 -13.10 1.56 -7.26
C ILE A 137 -12.67 2.31 -6.01
N ALA A 138 -13.62 2.77 -5.22
CA ALA A 138 -13.35 3.48 -3.97
C ALA A 138 -14.21 2.93 -2.83
N VAL A 139 -13.76 3.10 -1.60
CA VAL A 139 -14.52 2.74 -0.42
C VAL A 139 -15.06 3.99 0.28
N SER A 140 -16.17 3.83 1.02
CA SER A 140 -16.71 4.82 1.93
C SER A 140 -16.76 4.20 3.32
N GLY A 141 -15.96 4.71 4.26
CA GLY A 141 -15.90 4.24 5.65
C GLY A 141 -17.24 4.36 6.34
N ASP A 142 -17.77 5.56 6.45
CA ASP A 142 -19.07 5.85 7.07
C ASP A 142 -20.25 5.23 6.31
N GLY A 143 -20.16 5.14 4.98
CA GLY A 143 -21.19 4.55 4.15
C GLY A 143 -21.22 3.02 4.17
N GLY A 144 -20.15 2.36 4.66
CA GLY A 144 -20.01 0.91 4.69
C GLY A 144 -20.13 0.27 3.30
N ALA A 145 -19.56 0.90 2.27
CA ALA A 145 -19.82 0.54 0.88
C ALA A 145 -18.60 0.62 -0.03
N LEU A 146 -18.64 -0.16 -1.11
CA LEU A 146 -17.76 -0.05 -2.26
C LEU A 146 -18.49 0.74 -3.35
N MET A 147 -17.83 1.75 -3.88
CA MET A 147 -18.29 2.61 -4.97
C MET A 147 -17.47 2.29 -6.22
N THR A 148 -18.14 2.23 -7.37
CA THR A 148 -17.47 1.99 -8.66
C THR A 148 -17.98 2.97 -9.71
N PHE A 149 -17.13 3.26 -10.69
CA PHE A 149 -17.49 4.06 -11.86
C PHE A 149 -16.48 3.87 -13.00
N SER A 150 -16.89 4.19 -14.21
CA SER A 150 -15.99 4.17 -15.36
C SER A 150 -14.97 5.32 -15.29
N PRO A 151 -13.68 5.08 -15.63
CA PRO A 151 -12.65 6.14 -15.58
C PRO A 151 -12.87 7.26 -16.61
N ASP A 152 -13.77 7.08 -17.60
CA ASP A 152 -14.15 8.10 -18.57
C ASP A 152 -15.37 8.94 -18.13
N ILE A 153 -15.86 8.75 -16.90
CA ILE A 153 -16.96 9.49 -16.31
C ILE A 153 -16.85 11.00 -16.56
N ASP A 154 -17.98 11.68 -16.81
CA ASP A 154 -17.99 13.13 -16.88
C ASP A 154 -17.62 13.72 -15.50
N PRO A 155 -16.51 14.46 -15.38
CA PRO A 155 -16.02 14.93 -14.08
C PRO A 155 -16.91 16.00 -13.42
N ARG A 156 -17.93 16.52 -14.10
CA ARG A 156 -18.80 17.58 -13.59
C ARG A 156 -20.23 17.12 -13.33
N SER A 157 -20.71 16.14 -14.07
CA SER A 157 -22.11 15.68 -14.03
C SER A 157 -22.26 14.17 -13.90
N GLY A 158 -21.18 13.43 -13.94
CA GLY A 158 -21.19 11.97 -13.85
C GLY A 158 -21.71 11.48 -12.50
N LYS A 159 -22.31 10.31 -12.52
CA LYS A 159 -22.82 9.62 -11.33
C LYS A 159 -22.13 8.28 -11.19
N LEU A 160 -21.87 7.92 -9.95
CA LEU A 160 -21.36 6.58 -9.62
C LEU A 160 -22.43 5.52 -9.87
N ASP A 161 -21.99 4.31 -10.04
CA ASP A 161 -22.87 3.14 -10.01
C ASP A 161 -23.53 2.99 -8.63
N GLU A 162 -24.61 2.19 -8.54
CA GLU A 162 -25.24 1.88 -7.24
C GLU A 162 -24.19 1.29 -6.28
N PRO A 163 -24.03 1.81 -5.05
CA PRO A 163 -23.02 1.32 -4.13
C PRO A 163 -23.23 -0.15 -3.70
N ILE A 164 -22.16 -0.89 -3.54
CA ILE A 164 -22.19 -2.26 -3.05
C ILE A 164 -22.00 -2.24 -1.52
N LYS A 165 -23.02 -2.64 -0.76
CA LYS A 165 -22.98 -2.68 0.70
C LYS A 165 -21.99 -3.74 1.19
N LEU A 166 -21.03 -3.33 2.02
CA LEU A 166 -19.98 -4.19 2.57
C LEU A 166 -20.29 -4.72 3.97
N GLY A 167 -21.22 -4.10 4.69
CA GLY A 167 -21.69 -4.57 6.00
C GLY A 167 -20.70 -4.36 7.15
N GLY A 168 -19.88 -3.34 7.06
CA GLY A 168 -18.90 -2.91 8.07
C GLY A 168 -18.16 -1.70 7.58
N ALA A 169 -17.10 -1.26 8.29
CA ALA A 169 -16.25 -0.14 7.95
C ALA A 169 -15.11 -0.58 7.01
N PRO A 170 -15.17 -0.30 5.71
CA PRO A 170 -14.08 -0.59 4.79
C PRO A 170 -12.94 0.42 4.96
N GLU A 171 -11.71 -0.07 4.89
CA GLU A 171 -10.48 0.73 4.99
C GLU A 171 -9.72 0.72 3.64
N PHE A 172 -8.91 -0.28 3.39
CA PHE A 172 -8.12 -0.39 2.17
C PHE A 172 -8.60 -1.55 1.29
N LEU A 173 -8.20 -1.53 0.01
CA LEU A 173 -8.62 -2.52 -0.97
C LEU A 173 -7.49 -2.90 -1.93
N ALA A 174 -7.62 -4.09 -2.51
CA ALA A 174 -6.80 -4.57 -3.61
C ALA A 174 -7.66 -5.24 -4.68
N VAL A 175 -7.16 -5.32 -5.91
CA VAL A 175 -7.83 -5.98 -7.03
C VAL A 175 -6.90 -7.00 -7.69
N ASP A 176 -7.46 -8.11 -8.18
CA ASP A 176 -6.68 -9.17 -8.83
C ASP A 176 -6.51 -8.98 -10.35
N GLY A 177 -7.09 -7.92 -10.93
CA GLY A 177 -7.09 -7.68 -12.37
C GLY A 177 -7.95 -8.66 -13.18
N SER A 178 -8.66 -9.58 -12.51
CA SER A 178 -9.53 -10.59 -13.14
C SER A 178 -11.01 -10.44 -12.78
N GLY A 179 -11.35 -9.40 -12.03
CA GLY A 179 -12.73 -9.01 -11.70
C GLY A 179 -13.10 -9.20 -10.24
N LYS A 180 -12.15 -9.46 -9.35
CA LYS A 180 -12.40 -9.47 -7.91
C LYS A 180 -11.70 -8.30 -7.23
N ALA A 181 -12.39 -7.72 -6.26
CA ALA A 181 -11.85 -6.78 -5.29
C ALA A 181 -11.88 -7.42 -3.89
N TYR A 182 -10.82 -7.17 -3.13
CA TYR A 182 -10.63 -7.60 -1.75
C TYR A 182 -10.60 -6.36 -0.88
N ILE A 183 -11.42 -6.29 0.16
CA ILE A 183 -11.60 -5.10 0.97
C ILE A 183 -11.45 -5.45 2.45
N ASN A 184 -10.57 -4.75 3.15
CA ASN A 184 -10.46 -4.80 4.60
C ASN A 184 -11.75 -4.24 5.22
N ILE A 185 -12.39 -5.01 6.09
CA ILE A 185 -13.52 -4.56 6.92
C ILE A 185 -13.02 -4.49 8.36
N GLU A 186 -12.55 -3.31 8.72
CA GLU A 186 -11.76 -3.06 9.94
C GLU A 186 -12.52 -3.47 11.21
N ASP A 187 -13.78 -3.06 11.34
CA ASP A 187 -14.64 -3.31 12.51
C ASP A 187 -15.20 -4.72 12.62
N LYS A 188 -14.91 -5.59 11.62
CA LYS A 188 -15.38 -6.99 11.58
C LYS A 188 -14.26 -8.01 11.54
N ASP A 189 -12.99 -7.59 11.54
CA ASP A 189 -11.82 -8.48 11.44
C ASP A 189 -11.91 -9.43 10.24
N THR A 190 -12.42 -8.92 9.09
CA THR A 190 -12.64 -9.74 7.89
C THR A 190 -12.20 -9.04 6.62
N ILE A 191 -11.99 -9.86 5.58
CA ILE A 191 -11.87 -9.40 4.20
C ILE A 191 -13.18 -9.69 3.48
N ALA A 192 -13.80 -8.66 2.90
CA ALA A 192 -14.91 -8.85 1.97
C ALA A 192 -14.36 -9.08 0.55
N VAL A 193 -14.81 -10.14 -0.11
CA VAL A 193 -14.48 -10.42 -1.52
C VAL A 193 -15.68 -10.03 -2.37
N VAL A 194 -15.45 -9.11 -3.30
CA VAL A 194 -16.48 -8.61 -4.21
C VAL A 194 -16.20 -9.08 -5.64
N ASP A 195 -17.16 -9.73 -6.26
CA ASP A 195 -17.17 -9.94 -7.72
C ASP A 195 -17.67 -8.65 -8.39
N LEU A 196 -16.77 -7.96 -9.09
CA LEU A 196 -17.05 -6.67 -9.74
C LEU A 196 -18.02 -6.79 -10.91
N ARG A 197 -18.08 -7.93 -11.59
CA ARG A 197 -18.98 -8.17 -12.72
C ARG A 197 -20.42 -8.36 -12.25
N THR A 198 -20.62 -9.14 -11.19
CA THR A 198 -21.96 -9.38 -10.62
C THR A 198 -22.35 -8.34 -9.57
N ARG A 199 -21.40 -7.49 -9.15
CA ARG A 199 -21.58 -6.43 -8.15
C ARG A 199 -22.07 -6.96 -6.80
N LYS A 200 -21.51 -8.09 -6.35
CA LYS A 200 -21.92 -8.77 -5.12
C LYS A 200 -20.73 -9.14 -4.25
N VAL A 201 -20.92 -9.06 -2.94
CA VAL A 201 -20.02 -9.72 -1.98
C VAL A 201 -20.23 -11.23 -2.11
N VAL A 202 -19.17 -11.92 -2.52
CA VAL A 202 -19.23 -13.38 -2.77
C VAL A 202 -18.61 -14.20 -1.64
N SER A 203 -17.75 -13.58 -0.83
CA SER A 203 -17.12 -14.24 0.32
C SER A 203 -16.77 -13.24 1.43
N ARG A 204 -16.61 -13.75 2.65
CA ARG A 204 -16.03 -13.03 3.79
C ARG A 204 -15.05 -13.95 4.49
N TRP A 205 -13.83 -13.49 4.64
CA TRP A 205 -12.76 -14.29 5.22
C TRP A 205 -12.25 -13.65 6.50
N PRO A 206 -12.24 -14.38 7.63
CA PRO A 206 -11.70 -13.87 8.88
C PRO A 206 -10.17 -13.71 8.77
N VAL A 207 -9.62 -12.68 9.40
CA VAL A 207 -8.17 -12.42 9.41
C VAL A 207 -7.45 -13.00 10.64
N ALA A 208 -8.16 -13.68 11.54
CA ALA A 208 -7.53 -14.31 12.72
C ALA A 208 -6.39 -15.25 12.29
N PRO A 209 -5.18 -15.19 12.93
CA PRO A 209 -4.91 -14.58 14.25
C PRO A 209 -4.52 -13.09 14.21
N GLY A 210 -4.77 -12.36 13.14
CA GLY A 210 -4.74 -10.90 13.08
C GLY A 210 -6.09 -10.31 13.51
N GLY A 211 -6.19 -8.98 13.55
CA GLY A 211 -7.43 -8.25 13.79
C GLY A 211 -7.25 -6.77 13.43
N HIS A 212 -8.32 -6.04 13.23
CA HIS A 212 -8.29 -4.66 12.76
C HIS A 212 -7.47 -4.52 11.45
N PRO A 213 -7.89 -5.16 10.34
CA PRO A 213 -7.16 -5.12 9.07
C PRO A 213 -7.25 -3.73 8.44
N VAL A 214 -6.09 -3.16 8.08
CA VAL A 214 -6.00 -1.79 7.54
C VAL A 214 -5.24 -1.76 6.22
N GLY A 215 -3.94 -2.05 6.21
CA GLY A 215 -3.16 -2.13 4.98
C GLY A 215 -3.45 -3.40 4.19
N MET A 216 -3.41 -3.32 2.86
CA MET A 216 -3.56 -4.49 1.99
C MET A 216 -2.69 -4.35 0.74
N ALA A 217 -1.96 -5.41 0.41
CA ALA A 217 -1.31 -5.60 -0.88
C ALA A 217 -1.68 -6.97 -1.46
N ILE A 218 -1.57 -7.10 -2.76
CA ILE A 218 -1.85 -8.35 -3.48
C ILE A 218 -0.68 -8.74 -4.38
N ASP A 219 -0.25 -9.99 -4.31
CA ASP A 219 0.45 -10.67 -5.39
C ASP A 219 -0.57 -11.53 -6.15
N ALA A 220 -1.12 -10.97 -7.22
CA ALA A 220 -2.13 -11.65 -8.03
C ALA A 220 -1.58 -12.90 -8.73
N LYS A 221 -0.27 -12.98 -9.01
CA LYS A 221 0.38 -14.14 -9.65
C LYS A 221 0.58 -15.28 -8.67
N ALA A 222 0.94 -14.96 -7.42
CA ALA A 222 1.08 -15.93 -6.36
C ALA A 222 -0.25 -16.25 -5.66
N HIS A 223 -1.34 -15.58 -6.05
CA HIS A 223 -2.67 -15.71 -5.44
C HIS A 223 -2.67 -15.41 -3.94
N ARG A 224 -2.01 -14.30 -3.52
CA ARG A 224 -1.84 -13.94 -2.10
C ARG A 224 -2.17 -12.50 -1.78
N LEU A 225 -2.83 -12.32 -0.64
CA LEU A 225 -2.99 -11.02 0.03
C LEU A 225 -1.99 -10.91 1.17
N PHE A 226 -1.46 -9.72 1.36
CA PHE A 226 -0.63 -9.32 2.50
C PHE A 226 -1.37 -8.24 3.26
N ILE A 227 -1.88 -8.59 4.45
CA ILE A 227 -2.85 -7.78 5.20
C ILE A 227 -2.18 -7.30 6.48
N GLY A 228 -2.05 -5.98 6.63
CA GLY A 228 -1.56 -5.35 7.86
C GLY A 228 -2.68 -5.22 8.88
N CYS A 229 -2.51 -5.86 10.02
CA CYS A 229 -3.47 -5.88 11.13
C CYS A 229 -2.94 -5.10 12.32
N ARG A 230 -3.78 -4.24 12.93
CA ARG A 230 -3.39 -3.38 14.06
C ARG A 230 -3.50 -4.04 15.42
N ASN A 231 -4.43 -4.98 15.60
CA ASN A 231 -4.66 -5.60 16.91
C ASN A 231 -5.23 -7.02 16.82
N PRO A 232 -4.42 -8.07 17.07
CA PRO A 232 -2.97 -8.01 17.32
C PRO A 232 -2.18 -7.55 16.09
N GLN A 233 -1.01 -6.93 16.33
CA GLN A 233 -0.10 -6.42 15.30
C GLN A 233 0.51 -7.56 14.50
N LYS A 234 -0.03 -7.79 13.31
CA LYS A 234 0.41 -8.89 12.44
C LYS A 234 0.30 -8.52 10.97
N MET A 235 1.23 -9.02 10.18
CA MET A 235 0.98 -9.22 8.76
C MET A 235 0.39 -10.60 8.56
N ILE A 236 -0.80 -10.66 8.00
CA ILE A 236 -1.45 -11.91 7.61
C ILE A 236 -1.20 -12.14 6.13
N VAL A 237 -0.69 -13.32 5.79
CA VAL A 237 -0.60 -13.81 4.41
C VAL A 237 -1.78 -14.74 4.17
N MET A 238 -2.60 -14.43 3.17
CA MET A 238 -3.87 -15.12 2.91
C MET A 238 -3.99 -15.48 1.43
N SER A 239 -4.42 -16.71 1.14
CA SER A 239 -4.74 -17.16 -0.23
C SER A 239 -5.94 -16.41 -0.79
N THR A 240 -5.86 -15.93 -2.04
CA THR A 240 -7.00 -15.32 -2.75
C THR A 240 -7.96 -16.35 -3.36
N GLU A 241 -7.64 -17.63 -3.31
CA GLU A 241 -8.49 -18.68 -3.84
C GLU A 241 -9.62 -19.04 -2.87
N ASP A 242 -9.28 -19.21 -1.59
CA ASP A 242 -10.18 -19.74 -0.58
C ASP A 242 -10.17 -18.99 0.77
N GLY A 243 -9.34 -17.96 0.92
CA GLY A 243 -9.19 -17.18 2.15
C GLY A 243 -8.40 -17.89 3.25
N LYS A 244 -7.70 -18.99 2.92
CA LYS A 244 -6.86 -19.69 3.88
C LYS A 244 -5.68 -18.84 4.31
N ILE A 245 -5.44 -18.77 5.61
CA ILE A 245 -4.27 -18.10 6.16
C ILE A 245 -3.05 -19.01 6.01
N GLU A 246 -2.02 -18.51 5.33
CA GLU A 246 -0.76 -19.20 5.13
C GLU A 246 0.27 -18.83 6.21
N ALA A 247 0.26 -17.57 6.67
CA ALA A 247 1.13 -17.10 7.73
C ALA A 247 0.54 -15.93 8.52
N GLY A 248 1.03 -15.73 9.75
CA GLY A 248 0.73 -14.58 10.59
C GLY A 248 1.98 -14.12 11.33
N LEU A 249 2.61 -13.05 10.89
CA LEU A 249 3.93 -12.58 11.30
C LEU A 249 3.83 -11.34 12.18
N PRO A 250 4.68 -11.17 13.19
CA PRO A 250 4.71 -9.95 13.98
C PRO A 250 5.21 -8.77 13.14
N ILE A 251 4.59 -7.60 13.31
CA ILE A 251 5.02 -6.34 12.70
C ILE A 251 5.05 -5.23 13.75
N GLY A 252 5.57 -4.05 13.39
CA GLY A 252 5.54 -2.88 14.26
C GLY A 252 4.13 -2.36 14.56
N ALA A 253 4.03 -1.41 15.48
CA ALA A 253 2.77 -0.88 15.94
C ALA A 253 2.18 0.18 14.99
N GLY A 254 0.85 0.11 14.77
CA GLY A 254 0.10 1.10 14.01
C GLY A 254 0.37 1.03 12.51
N VAL A 255 0.35 -0.17 11.94
CA VAL A 255 0.40 -0.37 10.50
C VAL A 255 -0.75 0.35 9.80
N ASP A 256 -0.44 0.97 8.65
CA ASP A 256 -1.44 1.66 7.81
C ASP A 256 -1.33 1.24 6.34
N ALA A 257 -0.16 0.79 5.89
CA ALA A 257 0.00 0.29 4.54
C ALA A 257 0.87 -0.97 4.49
N THR A 258 0.57 -1.82 3.52
CA THR A 258 1.40 -2.95 3.11
C THR A 258 1.69 -2.86 1.63
N GLN A 259 2.84 -3.40 1.20
CA GLN A 259 3.23 -3.52 -0.20
C GLN A 259 3.92 -4.87 -0.43
N VAL A 260 4.01 -5.28 -1.69
CA VAL A 260 4.68 -6.53 -2.08
C VAL A 260 5.56 -6.31 -3.30
N LEU A 261 6.76 -6.90 -3.30
CA LEU A 261 7.72 -6.84 -4.39
C LEU A 261 8.47 -8.17 -4.51
N GLY A 262 8.11 -8.99 -5.49
CA GLY A 262 8.69 -10.32 -5.67
C GLY A 262 8.41 -11.22 -4.46
N HIS A 263 9.47 -11.65 -3.77
CA HIS A 263 9.36 -12.51 -2.58
C HIS A 263 9.34 -11.72 -1.26
N GLU A 264 9.33 -10.40 -1.32
CA GLU A 264 9.34 -9.54 -0.14
C GLU A 264 8.01 -8.81 -0.01
N SER A 265 7.50 -8.70 1.20
CA SER A 265 6.36 -7.86 1.55
C SER A 265 6.71 -6.93 2.70
N PHE A 266 6.06 -5.78 2.73
CA PHE A 266 6.41 -4.66 3.59
C PHE A 266 5.20 -4.19 4.39
N ALA A 267 5.43 -3.86 5.66
CA ALA A 267 4.44 -3.17 6.50
C ALA A 267 5.07 -1.89 7.06
N SER A 268 4.49 -0.74 6.75
CA SER A 268 4.90 0.54 7.35
C SER A 268 4.09 0.81 8.60
N ASN A 269 4.81 1.11 9.67
CA ASN A 269 4.26 1.17 11.01
C ASN A 269 4.47 2.57 11.62
N ARG A 270 3.46 3.06 12.32
CA ARG A 270 3.46 4.40 12.97
C ARG A 270 4.57 4.57 14.01
N ASP A 271 5.05 3.46 14.58
CA ASP A 271 6.15 3.43 15.56
C ASP A 271 7.54 3.74 14.98
N GLY A 272 7.61 4.08 13.69
CA GLY A 272 8.86 4.39 13.02
C GLY A 272 9.63 3.17 12.54
N SER A 273 8.92 2.08 12.25
CA SER A 273 9.52 0.88 11.67
C SER A 273 8.88 0.51 10.32
N LEU A 274 9.69 -0.06 9.45
CA LEU A 274 9.25 -0.77 8.25
C LEU A 274 9.64 -2.25 8.42
N THR A 275 8.64 -3.11 8.56
CA THR A 275 8.86 -4.56 8.65
C THR A 275 8.95 -5.14 7.25
N VAL A 276 10.01 -5.92 6.99
CA VAL A 276 10.22 -6.67 5.75
C VAL A 276 10.02 -8.14 6.04
N VAL A 277 9.10 -8.75 5.33
CA VAL A 277 8.79 -10.18 5.40
C VAL A 277 9.22 -10.83 4.10
N GLY A 278 10.07 -11.84 4.17
CA GLY A 278 10.51 -12.62 3.03
C GLY A 278 9.82 -13.96 2.92
N GLU A 279 9.76 -14.49 1.70
CA GLU A 279 9.28 -15.83 1.40
C GLU A 279 10.42 -16.71 0.87
N LYS A 280 10.62 -17.87 1.51
CA LYS A 280 11.57 -18.89 1.07
C LYS A 280 10.91 -20.26 1.07
N ALA A 281 10.77 -20.84 -0.11
CA ALA A 281 10.18 -22.17 -0.31
C ALA A 281 8.79 -22.32 0.36
N GLY A 282 7.94 -21.29 0.26
CA GLY A 282 6.59 -21.26 0.83
C GLY A 282 6.53 -20.94 2.33
N ASN A 283 7.66 -20.67 2.98
CA ASN A 283 7.69 -20.23 4.37
C ASN A 283 7.94 -18.72 4.45
N PHE A 284 7.23 -18.06 5.35
CA PHE A 284 7.35 -16.63 5.57
C PHE A 284 8.08 -16.34 6.88
N GLU A 285 9.00 -15.39 6.86
CA GLU A 285 9.73 -14.93 8.05
C GLU A 285 9.95 -13.42 8.01
N VAL A 286 10.04 -12.79 9.17
CA VAL A 286 10.51 -11.40 9.26
C VAL A 286 12.00 -11.40 9.01
N GLU A 287 12.45 -10.90 7.86
CA GLU A 287 13.85 -10.85 7.47
C GLU A 287 14.55 -9.62 8.01
N GLN A 288 13.82 -8.52 8.13
CA GLN A 288 14.39 -7.24 8.55
C GLN A 288 13.34 -6.32 9.16
N THR A 289 13.77 -5.49 10.12
CA THR A 289 13.02 -4.31 10.57
C THR A 289 13.91 -3.09 10.33
N VAL A 290 13.51 -2.24 9.39
CA VAL A 290 14.21 -1.00 9.07
C VAL A 290 13.70 0.09 9.98
N LYS A 291 14.61 0.81 10.65
CA LYS A 291 14.25 2.01 11.40
C LYS A 291 13.97 3.16 10.44
N THR A 292 12.79 3.74 10.52
CA THR A 292 12.34 4.92 9.77
C THR A 292 12.11 6.09 10.73
N ALA A 293 11.00 6.80 10.63
CA ALA A 293 10.63 7.85 11.57
C ALA A 293 9.22 7.63 12.11
N ASP A 294 8.99 8.10 13.33
CA ASP A 294 7.66 8.07 13.96
C ASP A 294 6.61 8.70 13.03
N GLY A 295 5.47 8.06 12.90
CA GLY A 295 4.39 8.51 12.04
C GLY A 295 4.50 8.10 10.56
N ALA A 296 5.61 7.53 10.10
CA ALA A 296 5.80 7.05 8.72
C ALA A 296 5.00 5.76 8.45
N ARG A 297 3.66 5.86 8.51
CA ARG A 297 2.73 4.72 8.54
C ARG A 297 2.20 4.29 7.18
N THR A 298 2.08 5.23 6.23
CA THR A 298 1.67 4.94 4.85
C THR A 298 2.86 4.83 3.94
N MET A 299 2.73 4.13 2.81
CA MET A 299 3.83 3.95 1.86
C MET A 299 3.36 3.85 0.42
N GLY A 300 4.24 4.28 -0.49
CA GLY A 300 4.20 3.92 -1.90
C GLY A 300 5.46 3.16 -2.29
N LEU A 301 5.35 2.20 -3.19
CA LEU A 301 6.47 1.40 -3.69
C LEU A 301 6.59 1.58 -5.21
N ASP A 302 7.78 1.91 -5.69
CA ASP A 302 8.14 1.76 -7.10
C ASP A 302 8.85 0.42 -7.33
N PRO A 303 8.22 -0.52 -8.03
CA PRO A 303 8.83 -1.82 -8.30
C PRO A 303 10.01 -1.73 -9.27
N GLY A 304 10.08 -0.71 -10.11
CA GLY A 304 11.16 -0.51 -11.10
C GLY A 304 12.46 -0.05 -10.47
N THR A 305 12.39 0.95 -9.61
CA THR A 305 13.56 1.51 -8.90
C THR A 305 13.82 0.84 -7.55
N ARG A 306 12.89 -0.03 -7.08
CA ARG A 306 12.91 -0.66 -5.76
C ARG A 306 13.02 0.37 -4.62
N LYS A 307 12.30 1.49 -4.75
CA LYS A 307 12.22 2.53 -3.73
C LYS A 307 10.86 2.51 -3.05
N ILE A 308 10.86 2.72 -1.74
CA ILE A 308 9.68 2.87 -0.90
C ILE A 308 9.66 4.30 -0.38
N PHE A 309 8.54 4.98 -0.56
CA PHE A 309 8.31 6.36 -0.14
C PHE A 309 7.40 6.39 1.07
N LEU A 310 7.89 6.91 2.19
CA LEU A 310 7.24 6.91 3.49
C LEU A 310 7.05 8.36 3.96
N PRO A 311 5.87 8.95 3.80
CA PRO A 311 5.60 10.30 4.27
C PRO A 311 5.49 10.37 5.79
N THR A 312 6.01 11.44 6.38
CA THR A 312 5.90 11.75 7.80
C THR A 312 6.02 13.25 8.07
N ALA A 313 5.71 13.68 9.28
CA ALA A 313 5.96 15.03 9.79
C ALA A 313 6.05 15.00 11.31
N GLN A 314 6.67 16.03 11.89
CA GLN A 314 6.62 16.22 13.34
C GLN A 314 5.18 16.52 13.76
N MET A 315 4.77 15.96 14.90
CA MET A 315 3.46 16.23 15.49
C MET A 315 3.56 17.32 16.55
N THR A 316 2.50 18.09 16.67
CA THR A 316 2.32 19.10 17.72
C THR A 316 0.89 19.05 18.24
N THR A 317 0.61 19.75 19.32
CA THR A 317 -0.76 19.87 19.86
C THR A 317 -1.47 21.02 19.15
N GLY A 318 -2.57 20.74 18.47
CA GLY A 318 -3.41 21.75 17.84
C GLY A 318 -4.22 22.55 18.84
N ALA A 319 -4.86 23.62 18.37
CA ALA A 319 -5.66 24.52 19.20
C ALA A 319 -6.83 23.84 19.95
N ASN A 320 -7.31 22.71 19.43
CA ASN A 320 -8.37 21.88 20.03
C ASN A 320 -7.82 20.79 20.98
N GLY A 321 -6.51 20.82 21.31
CA GLY A 321 -5.84 19.82 22.14
C GLY A 321 -5.54 18.49 21.44
N ARG A 322 -5.88 18.33 20.16
CA ARG A 322 -5.61 17.12 19.39
C ARG A 322 -4.26 17.18 18.68
N PRO A 323 -3.60 16.02 18.47
CA PRO A 323 -2.40 15.98 17.66
C PRO A 323 -2.66 16.51 16.24
N THR A 324 -1.78 17.35 15.75
CA THR A 324 -1.77 17.89 14.39
C THR A 324 -0.33 17.95 13.86
N THR A 325 -0.18 18.03 12.57
CA THR A 325 1.14 18.18 11.95
C THR A 325 1.72 19.57 12.23
N LYS A 326 3.00 19.61 12.60
CA LYS A 326 3.73 20.87 12.74
C LYS A 326 4.03 21.41 11.33
N PRO A 327 3.58 22.62 11.00
CA PRO A 327 3.85 23.23 9.70
C PRO A 327 5.34 23.25 9.34
N GLY A 328 5.66 23.06 8.07
CA GLY A 328 7.03 23.08 7.55
C GLY A 328 7.89 21.85 7.85
N THR A 329 7.35 20.82 8.51
CA THR A 329 8.13 19.62 8.89
C THR A 329 7.80 18.37 8.08
N PHE A 330 6.93 18.48 7.08
CA PHE A 330 6.60 17.34 6.23
C PHE A 330 7.80 16.91 5.39
N GLU A 331 8.04 15.60 5.41
CA GLU A 331 9.12 14.97 4.68
C GLU A 331 8.68 13.59 4.16
N VAL A 332 9.41 13.10 3.17
CA VAL A 332 9.24 11.74 2.66
C VAL A 332 10.57 11.00 2.80
N ILE A 333 10.55 9.94 3.60
CA ILE A 333 11.69 9.05 3.77
C ILE A 333 11.74 8.10 2.59
N VAL A 334 12.90 7.94 1.98
CA VAL A 334 13.13 6.99 0.89
C VAL A 334 13.89 5.80 1.44
N VAL A 335 13.29 4.62 1.35
CA VAL A 335 13.94 3.35 1.70
C VAL A 335 14.22 2.60 0.40
N GLY A 336 15.42 2.04 0.28
CA GLY A 336 15.85 1.29 -0.89
C GLY A 336 16.97 0.32 -0.55
N GLN A 337 17.35 -0.48 -1.54
CA GLN A 337 18.55 -1.32 -1.49
C GLN A 337 19.69 -0.59 -2.22
N PRO A 338 20.94 -0.64 -1.71
CA PRO A 338 22.09 0.02 -2.34
C PRO A 338 22.49 -0.61 -3.66
#